data_14677bbcdfebcca41e70c1d40a86500f
#
_entry.id   14677bbcdfebcca41e70c1d40a86500f
#
_cell.length_a   1.000
_cell.length_b   1.000
_cell.length_c   1.000
_cell.angle_alpha   90.00
_cell.angle_beta   90.00
_cell.angle_gamma   90.00
#
_symmetry.space_group_name_H-M   'P 1'
#
loop_
_entity.id
_entity.type
_entity.pdbx_description
1 polymer ?
#
loop_
_entity_poly.entity_id
_entity_poly.type
_entity_poly.pdbx_seq_one_letter_code
_entity_poly.pdbx_strand_id
1 'polypeptide(L)'
;MGKVQQTGAFGLDVGTSRVVLAQQSEGGRYDYRSQLNAFVTLPHSKMTENILRKENIPHMVEGDQLIVHGNESERFADLLQVESRRPMTKGVLNASEPSSTEMMKQLIISLTGGEPGGGRSLYYSVPAAPVGEESNVTYHEATLGQILREMGYVPKAINEGLAVVYGEMEETNYSGIGVSCGGGLCNVCLAYLSVPVLSFSVPKAGDFIDQSAAQITGELSTRIRITKESNFHINGHYSDKVQQVLGVYYDDMIKSLVEGLNHTLANTRNMPRIAKPVPIVLSGGTVMPSGFRERFEKILAESSFPLAISGVRMASDPLTATAKGALVAALAEA
;
A
#
# COMPACT_ATOMS: atom_id res chain seq x y z
N MET A 1 1.69 41.36 -4.95
CA MET A 1 2.20 40.38 -3.97
C MET A 1 2.32 39.06 -4.71
N GLY A 2 3.52 38.68 -5.12
CA GLY A 2 3.79 37.43 -5.80
C GLY A 2 3.47 36.26 -4.84
N LYS A 3 2.62 35.32 -5.29
CA LYS A 3 2.46 34.04 -4.60
C LYS A 3 3.82 33.37 -4.59
N VAL A 4 4.41 33.19 -3.41
CA VAL A 4 5.53 32.27 -3.24
C VAL A 4 5.01 30.91 -3.69
N GLN A 5 5.47 30.43 -4.85
CA GLN A 5 5.23 29.06 -5.29
C GLN A 5 5.91 28.19 -4.22
N GLN A 6 5.13 27.46 -3.44
CA GLN A 6 5.67 26.43 -2.57
C GLN A 6 6.29 25.36 -3.48
N THR A 7 7.60 25.44 -3.61
CA THR A 7 8.41 24.47 -4.37
C THR A 7 8.48 23.19 -3.56
N GLY A 8 7.71 22.22 -3.95
CA GLY A 8 7.76 20.87 -3.35
C GLY A 8 6.78 19.95 -4.06
N ALA A 9 7.23 18.75 -4.38
CA ALA A 9 6.41 17.68 -4.89
C ALA A 9 6.01 16.74 -3.74
N PHE A 10 4.95 15.97 -3.94
CA PHE A 10 4.51 14.91 -3.02
C PHE A 10 4.43 13.56 -3.71
N GLY A 11 4.77 12.50 -2.97
CA GLY A 11 4.44 11.13 -3.31
C GLY A 11 3.40 10.59 -2.33
N LEU A 12 2.31 10.04 -2.82
CA LEU A 12 1.21 9.51 -2.01
C LEU A 12 1.02 8.03 -2.32
N ASP A 13 1.24 7.18 -1.35
CA ASP A 13 0.86 5.77 -1.42
C ASP A 13 -0.55 5.60 -0.84
N VAL A 14 -1.49 5.15 -1.66
CA VAL A 14 -2.91 4.96 -1.29
C VAL A 14 -3.19 3.48 -1.15
N GLY A 15 -2.76 2.89 -0.04
CA GLY A 15 -2.93 1.46 0.21
C GLY A 15 -4.22 1.12 0.95
N THR A 16 -4.67 -0.13 0.82
CA THR A 16 -5.89 -0.64 1.48
C THR A 16 -5.83 -0.53 3.01
N SER A 17 -4.67 -0.75 3.60
CA SER A 17 -4.50 -0.73 5.06
C SER A 17 -3.91 0.58 5.57
N ARG A 18 -3.15 1.30 4.77
CA ARG A 18 -2.41 2.50 5.18
C ARG A 18 -2.27 3.46 4.02
N VAL A 19 -2.33 4.76 4.31
CA VAL A 19 -2.01 5.84 3.36
C VAL A 19 -0.72 6.49 3.84
N VAL A 20 0.25 6.67 2.94
CA VAL A 20 1.57 7.23 3.25
C VAL A 20 1.87 8.41 2.33
N LEU A 21 2.22 9.55 2.91
CA LEU A 21 2.69 10.74 2.20
C LEU A 21 4.21 10.84 2.35
N ALA A 22 4.90 11.01 1.23
CA ALA A 22 6.31 11.33 1.15
C ALA A 22 6.51 12.76 0.65
N GLN A 23 7.42 13.50 1.25
CA GLN A 23 7.86 14.82 0.82
C GLN A 23 9.38 14.96 0.98
N GLN A 24 9.99 15.88 0.24
CA GLN A 24 11.38 16.21 0.44
C GLN A 24 11.49 17.40 1.39
N SER A 25 12.25 17.24 2.48
CA SER A 25 12.57 18.31 3.42
C SER A 25 13.75 19.16 2.94
N GLU A 26 13.98 20.30 3.61
CA GLU A 26 15.17 21.10 3.42
C GLU A 26 16.42 20.25 3.66
N GLY A 27 17.34 20.25 2.68
CA GLY A 27 18.55 19.41 2.70
C GLY A 27 18.41 18.05 1.98
N GLY A 28 17.33 17.83 1.24
CA GLY A 28 17.18 16.68 0.34
C GLY A 28 16.79 15.37 0.99
N ARG A 29 16.51 15.36 2.30
CA ARG A 29 16.01 14.17 3.00
C ARG A 29 14.53 13.94 2.71
N TYR A 30 14.11 12.68 2.78
CA TYR A 30 12.72 12.31 2.63
C TYR A 30 12.05 12.20 4.01
N ASP A 31 10.92 12.88 4.16
CA ASP A 31 10.06 12.82 5.34
C ASP A 31 8.78 12.10 4.97
N TYR A 32 8.29 11.28 5.90
CA TYR A 32 7.10 10.46 5.70
C TYR A 32 6.08 10.72 6.80
N ARG A 33 4.80 10.76 6.39
CA ARG A 33 3.65 10.74 7.30
C ARG A 33 2.75 9.60 6.90
N SER A 34 2.18 8.90 7.85
CA SER A 34 1.29 7.78 7.57
C SER A 34 0.05 7.78 8.45
N GLN A 35 -1.06 7.33 7.87
CA GLN A 35 -2.33 7.09 8.56
C GLN A 35 -2.86 5.70 8.23
N LEU A 36 -3.51 5.06 9.19
CA LEU A 36 -4.31 3.87 8.90
C LEU A 36 -5.46 4.25 7.98
N ASN A 37 -5.70 3.46 6.95
CA ASN A 37 -6.84 3.63 6.05
C ASN A 37 -8.09 2.98 6.65
N ALA A 38 -8.51 3.50 7.80
CA ALA A 38 -9.59 2.96 8.60
C ALA A 38 -10.34 4.06 9.36
N PHE A 39 -11.57 3.77 9.74
CA PHE A 39 -12.40 4.64 10.56
C PHE A 39 -13.38 3.84 11.42
N VAL A 40 -13.89 4.47 12.46
CA VAL A 40 -14.93 3.93 13.34
C VAL A 40 -16.00 4.98 13.61
N THR A 41 -17.25 4.56 13.69
CA THR A 41 -18.40 5.45 13.90
C THR A 41 -18.90 5.32 15.34
N LEU A 42 -19.14 6.47 15.96
CA LEU A 42 -19.65 6.61 17.33
C LEU A 42 -20.96 7.41 17.32
N PRO A 43 -21.88 7.19 18.25
CA PRO A 43 -22.97 8.12 18.48
C PRO A 43 -22.44 9.53 18.81
N HIS A 44 -23.02 10.57 18.20
CA HIS A 44 -22.62 11.94 18.49
C HIS A 44 -23.05 12.37 19.88
N SER A 45 -22.12 12.93 20.62
CA SER A 45 -22.42 13.74 21.80
C SER A 45 -21.47 14.94 21.84
N LYS A 46 -21.97 16.09 22.28
CA LYS A 46 -21.14 17.30 22.45
C LYS A 46 -19.95 17.05 23.41
N MET A 47 -20.13 16.22 24.40
CA MET A 47 -19.08 15.89 25.37
C MET A 47 -17.98 15.06 24.68
N THR A 48 -18.35 14.03 23.93
CA THR A 48 -17.41 13.19 23.19
C THR A 48 -16.66 14.02 22.15
N GLU A 49 -17.37 14.83 21.37
CA GLU A 49 -16.75 15.72 20.37
C GLU A 49 -15.74 16.70 21.00
N ASN A 50 -16.09 17.31 22.13
CA ASN A 50 -15.18 18.20 22.85
C ASN A 50 -13.92 17.49 23.37
N ILE A 51 -14.04 16.23 23.80
CA ILE A 51 -12.89 15.40 24.21
C ILE A 51 -12.01 15.10 23.00
N LEU A 52 -12.57 14.63 21.88
CA LEU A 52 -11.83 14.34 20.66
C LEU A 52 -11.08 15.58 20.15
N ARG A 53 -11.73 16.75 20.19
CA ARG A 53 -11.14 18.03 19.78
C ARG A 53 -10.00 18.45 20.73
N LYS A 54 -10.19 18.32 22.05
CA LYS A 54 -9.17 18.64 23.05
C LYS A 54 -7.93 17.76 22.95
N GLU A 55 -8.14 16.48 22.65
CA GLU A 55 -7.06 15.48 22.48
C GLU A 55 -6.45 15.52 21.06
N ASN A 56 -6.90 16.43 20.18
CA ASN A 56 -6.50 16.51 18.77
C ASN A 56 -6.69 15.20 18.00
N ILE A 57 -7.73 14.44 18.34
CA ILE A 57 -8.05 13.19 17.65
C ILE A 57 -8.77 13.51 16.34
N PRO A 58 -8.27 13.03 15.19
CA PRO A 58 -8.90 13.25 13.89
C PRO A 58 -10.31 12.66 13.86
N HIS A 59 -11.29 13.51 13.65
CA HIS A 59 -12.70 13.11 13.57
C HIS A 59 -13.52 14.06 12.71
N MET A 60 -14.66 13.59 12.27
CA MET A 60 -15.67 14.40 11.61
C MET A 60 -17.06 14.12 12.21
N VAL A 61 -17.99 15.05 12.00
CA VAL A 61 -19.40 14.90 12.37
C VAL A 61 -20.21 14.68 11.13
N GLU A 62 -21.00 13.62 11.08
CA GLU A 62 -21.93 13.29 9.99
C GLU A 62 -23.30 12.96 10.58
N GLY A 63 -24.25 13.88 10.47
CA GLY A 63 -25.59 13.75 11.06
C GLY A 63 -25.50 13.62 12.60
N ASP A 64 -25.98 12.50 13.11
CA ASP A 64 -25.97 12.14 14.53
C ASP A 64 -24.79 11.22 14.92
N GLN A 65 -23.74 11.20 14.10
CA GLN A 65 -22.57 10.35 14.28
C GLN A 65 -21.28 11.17 14.33
N LEU A 66 -20.32 10.67 15.13
CA LEU A 66 -18.92 11.06 15.11
C LEU A 66 -18.14 9.95 14.43
N ILE A 67 -17.28 10.31 13.48
CA ILE A 67 -16.42 9.38 12.75
C ILE A 67 -14.97 9.68 13.12
N VAL A 68 -14.33 8.78 13.87
CA VAL A 68 -12.90 8.83 14.17
C VAL A 68 -12.15 8.07 13.09
N HIS A 69 -11.12 8.66 12.50
CA HIS A 69 -10.40 8.08 11.37
C HIS A 69 -8.88 8.10 11.55
N GLY A 70 -8.19 7.34 10.71
CA GLY A 70 -6.74 7.24 10.74
C GLY A 70 -6.22 6.38 11.88
N ASN A 71 -5.04 6.69 12.41
CA ASN A 71 -4.35 5.88 13.42
C ASN A 71 -5.18 5.66 14.69
N GLU A 72 -6.03 6.62 15.06
CA GLU A 72 -6.86 6.51 16.25
C GLU A 72 -8.06 5.57 16.09
N SER A 73 -8.44 5.25 14.86
CA SER A 73 -9.61 4.40 14.59
C SER A 73 -9.51 3.02 15.22
N GLU A 74 -8.32 2.41 15.23
CA GLU A 74 -8.13 1.08 15.85
C GLU A 74 -8.26 1.11 17.37
N ARG A 75 -7.71 2.14 18.02
CA ARG A 75 -7.85 2.32 19.46
C ARG A 75 -9.31 2.48 19.87
N PHE A 76 -10.08 3.24 19.10
CA PHE A 76 -11.51 3.41 19.36
C PHE A 76 -12.32 2.17 19.02
N ALA A 77 -11.97 1.45 17.96
CA ALA A 77 -12.62 0.18 17.60
C ALA A 77 -12.42 -0.87 18.71
N ASP A 78 -11.21 -0.98 19.26
CA ASP A 78 -10.91 -1.87 20.37
C ASP A 78 -11.64 -1.46 21.65
N LEU A 79 -11.63 -0.17 22.01
CA LEU A 79 -12.35 0.35 23.18
C LEU A 79 -13.85 0.06 23.12
N LEU A 80 -14.44 0.13 21.95
CA LEU A 80 -15.88 -0.06 21.74
C LEU A 80 -16.25 -1.51 21.40
N GLN A 81 -15.27 -2.38 21.24
CA GLN A 81 -15.43 -3.79 20.81
C GLN A 81 -16.20 -3.91 19.48
N VAL A 82 -15.88 -3.02 18.52
CA VAL A 82 -16.43 -3.02 17.17
C VAL A 82 -15.32 -3.18 16.13
N GLU A 83 -15.69 -3.61 14.93
CA GLU A 83 -14.73 -3.66 13.81
C GLU A 83 -14.54 -2.26 13.21
N SER A 84 -13.30 -1.92 12.86
CA SER A 84 -13.02 -0.73 12.06
C SER A 84 -13.47 -0.93 10.63
N ARG A 85 -14.04 0.10 10.02
CA ARG A 85 -14.44 0.15 8.61
C ARG A 85 -13.29 0.70 7.78
N ARG A 86 -13.23 0.35 6.48
CA ARG A 86 -12.18 0.79 5.58
C ARG A 86 -12.75 1.42 4.31
N PRO A 87 -12.22 2.59 3.90
CA PRO A 87 -12.57 3.23 2.62
C PRO A 87 -12.19 2.39 1.40
N MET A 88 -11.24 1.46 1.57
CA MET A 88 -10.73 0.62 0.48
C MET A 88 -10.85 -0.87 0.80
N THR A 89 -11.03 -1.65 -0.25
CA THR A 89 -11.00 -3.12 -0.22
C THR A 89 -10.33 -3.64 -1.49
N LYS A 90 -9.58 -4.73 -1.39
CA LYS A 90 -8.89 -5.35 -2.55
C LYS A 90 -8.13 -4.35 -3.42
N GLY A 91 -7.41 -3.41 -2.80
CA GLY A 91 -6.58 -2.43 -3.47
C GLY A 91 -7.30 -1.23 -4.09
N VAL A 92 -8.63 -1.16 -4.06
CA VAL A 92 -9.42 -0.09 -4.68
C VAL A 92 -10.45 0.51 -3.71
N LEU A 93 -11.03 1.66 -4.05
CA LEU A 93 -12.12 2.26 -3.28
C LEU A 93 -13.27 1.26 -3.11
N ASN A 94 -13.76 1.14 -1.89
CA ASN A 94 -14.82 0.20 -1.54
C ASN A 94 -16.19 0.78 -1.95
N ALA A 95 -16.74 0.27 -3.04
CA ALA A 95 -18.03 0.71 -3.56
C ALA A 95 -19.21 0.41 -2.61
N SER A 96 -19.04 -0.53 -1.67
CA SER A 96 -20.05 -0.88 -0.66
C SER A 96 -19.97 0.01 0.59
N GLU A 97 -18.95 0.89 0.68
CA GLU A 97 -18.76 1.82 1.78
C GLU A 97 -19.22 3.22 1.36
N PRO A 98 -20.38 3.70 1.82
CA PRO A 98 -20.91 5.00 1.39
C PRO A 98 -19.97 6.18 1.67
N SER A 99 -19.24 6.12 2.79
CA SER A 99 -18.34 7.21 3.21
C SER A 99 -16.92 7.06 2.62
N SER A 100 -16.67 6.11 1.69
CA SER A 100 -15.32 5.79 1.22
C SER A 100 -14.55 6.99 0.65
N THR A 101 -15.22 7.79 -0.19
CA THR A 101 -14.62 8.96 -0.85
C THR A 101 -14.32 10.08 0.15
N GLU A 102 -15.26 10.37 1.04
CA GLU A 102 -15.08 11.42 2.06
C GLU A 102 -14.00 11.02 3.07
N MET A 103 -14.00 9.76 3.52
CA MET A 103 -12.95 9.27 4.43
C MET A 103 -11.57 9.33 3.79
N MET A 104 -11.43 8.96 2.52
CA MET A 104 -10.16 9.09 1.80
C MET A 104 -9.70 10.55 1.76
N LYS A 105 -10.59 11.49 1.49
CA LYS A 105 -10.29 12.93 1.51
C LYS A 105 -9.81 13.38 2.89
N GLN A 106 -10.51 12.99 3.97
CA GLN A 106 -10.12 13.34 5.33
C GLN A 106 -8.75 12.76 5.74
N LEU A 107 -8.44 11.54 5.33
CA LEU A 107 -7.13 10.92 5.55
C LEU A 107 -6.02 11.70 4.83
N ILE A 108 -6.24 12.10 3.58
CA ILE A 108 -5.27 12.90 2.83
C ILE A 108 -5.11 14.29 3.47
N ILE A 109 -6.20 14.93 3.90
CA ILE A 109 -6.15 16.21 4.64
C ILE A 109 -5.29 16.10 5.88
N SER A 110 -5.47 15.02 6.69
CA SER A 110 -4.69 14.83 7.91
C SER A 110 -3.19 14.60 7.62
N LEU A 111 -2.84 13.98 6.50
CA LEU A 111 -1.45 13.78 6.07
C LEU A 111 -0.81 15.07 5.54
N THR A 112 -1.56 15.89 4.81
CA THR A 112 -1.07 17.13 4.20
C THR A 112 -1.09 18.33 5.15
N GLY A 113 -1.70 18.17 6.35
CA GLY A 113 -1.86 19.24 7.33
C GLY A 113 -2.99 20.22 6.98
N GLY A 114 -3.88 19.84 6.06
CA GLY A 114 -5.05 20.65 5.67
C GLY A 114 -4.75 21.84 4.78
N GLU A 115 -3.49 22.03 4.36
CA GLU A 115 -3.13 23.12 3.46
C GLU A 115 -3.56 22.82 2.02
N PRO A 116 -4.08 23.81 1.28
CA PRO A 116 -4.36 23.67 -0.14
C PRO A 116 -3.12 23.27 -0.92
N GLY A 117 -3.30 22.41 -1.93
CA GLY A 117 -2.20 21.91 -2.76
C GLY A 117 -1.40 22.99 -3.47
N GLY A 118 -2.00 24.15 -3.76
CA GLY A 118 -1.29 25.31 -4.32
C GLY A 118 -0.68 25.08 -5.70
N GLY A 119 -1.18 24.08 -6.44
CA GLY A 119 -0.63 23.69 -7.75
C GLY A 119 0.59 22.79 -7.68
N ARG A 120 0.94 22.26 -6.50
CA ARG A 120 2.06 21.32 -6.32
C ARG A 120 1.81 20.02 -7.08
N SER A 121 2.88 19.50 -7.70
CA SER A 121 2.87 18.16 -8.30
C SER A 121 2.69 17.08 -7.21
N LEU A 122 1.80 16.13 -7.44
CA LEU A 122 1.58 15.01 -6.55
C LEU A 122 1.39 13.72 -7.36
N TYR A 123 2.28 12.76 -7.16
CA TYR A 123 2.09 11.43 -7.70
C TYR A 123 1.42 10.53 -6.67
N TYR A 124 0.37 9.83 -7.06
CA TYR A 124 -0.35 8.89 -6.19
C TYR A 124 -0.32 7.48 -6.74
N SER A 125 -0.16 6.50 -5.85
CA SER A 125 -0.10 5.11 -6.24
C SER A 125 -1.47 4.58 -6.67
N VAL A 126 -1.46 3.72 -7.70
CA VAL A 126 -2.63 2.96 -8.15
C VAL A 126 -2.22 1.51 -8.35
N PRO A 127 -3.10 0.53 -8.07
CA PRO A 127 -2.78 -0.87 -8.30
C PRO A 127 -2.72 -1.19 -9.81
N ALA A 128 -2.02 -2.26 -10.14
CA ALA A 128 -2.18 -2.90 -11.44
C ALA A 128 -3.48 -3.73 -11.48
N ALA A 129 -3.96 -4.03 -12.69
CA ALA A 129 -5.08 -4.94 -12.86
C ALA A 129 -4.72 -6.34 -12.30
N PRO A 130 -5.60 -6.97 -11.50
CA PRO A 130 -5.36 -8.31 -10.99
C PRO A 130 -5.45 -9.35 -12.11
N VAL A 131 -4.59 -10.38 -12.02
CA VAL A 131 -4.60 -11.48 -12.98
C VAL A 131 -5.87 -12.30 -12.79
N GLY A 132 -6.67 -12.40 -13.87
CA GLY A 132 -7.86 -13.26 -13.89
C GLY A 132 -9.11 -12.72 -13.21
N GLU A 133 -9.09 -11.49 -12.70
CA GLU A 133 -10.24 -10.84 -12.07
C GLU A 133 -10.55 -9.48 -12.71
N GLU A 134 -11.83 -9.12 -12.76
CA GLU A 134 -12.24 -7.75 -13.07
C GLU A 134 -12.03 -6.86 -11.85
N SER A 135 -11.56 -5.64 -12.06
CA SER A 135 -11.37 -4.67 -10.98
C SER A 135 -11.77 -3.26 -11.39
N ASN A 136 -12.17 -2.46 -10.40
CA ASN A 136 -12.55 -1.06 -10.57
C ASN A 136 -11.34 -0.10 -10.51
N VAL A 137 -10.17 -0.51 -11.04
CA VAL A 137 -8.95 0.32 -11.02
C VAL A 137 -9.20 1.68 -11.69
N THR A 138 -9.87 1.70 -12.84
CA THR A 138 -10.17 2.95 -13.56
C THR A 138 -11.03 3.91 -12.72
N TYR A 139 -12.06 3.39 -12.03
CA TYR A 139 -12.88 4.20 -11.14
C TYR A 139 -12.07 4.73 -9.95
N HIS A 140 -11.27 3.89 -9.34
CA HIS A 140 -10.38 4.24 -8.23
C HIS A 140 -9.41 5.35 -8.62
N GLU A 141 -8.69 5.20 -9.72
CA GLU A 141 -7.75 6.19 -10.24
C GLU A 141 -8.43 7.52 -10.54
N ALA A 142 -9.56 7.50 -11.26
CA ALA A 142 -10.30 8.71 -11.63
C ALA A 142 -10.81 9.46 -10.40
N THR A 143 -11.36 8.75 -9.41
CA THR A 143 -11.91 9.33 -8.18
C THR A 143 -10.81 9.94 -7.31
N LEU A 144 -9.70 9.25 -7.10
CA LEU A 144 -8.56 9.81 -6.37
C LEU A 144 -7.97 11.04 -7.07
N GLY A 145 -7.80 10.96 -8.39
CA GLY A 145 -7.34 12.10 -9.18
C GLY A 145 -8.27 13.31 -9.07
N GLN A 146 -9.59 13.09 -8.99
CA GLN A 146 -10.56 14.16 -8.78
C GLN A 146 -10.42 14.77 -7.37
N ILE A 147 -10.40 13.96 -6.31
CA ILE A 147 -10.20 14.41 -4.92
C ILE A 147 -8.95 15.30 -4.82
N LEU A 148 -7.83 14.85 -5.37
CA LEU A 148 -6.57 15.56 -5.30
C LEU A 148 -6.58 16.88 -6.09
N ARG A 149 -7.26 16.93 -7.27
CA ARG A 149 -7.48 18.17 -8.02
C ARG A 149 -8.35 19.17 -7.25
N GLU A 150 -9.42 18.71 -6.61
CA GLU A 150 -10.29 19.54 -5.76
C GLU A 150 -9.52 20.12 -4.57
N MET A 151 -8.53 19.38 -4.06
CA MET A 151 -7.61 19.86 -3.02
C MET A 151 -6.54 20.82 -3.55
N GLY A 152 -6.50 21.10 -4.86
CA GLY A 152 -5.58 22.05 -5.50
C GLY A 152 -4.21 21.49 -5.88
N TYR A 153 -4.05 20.16 -5.94
CA TYR A 153 -2.85 19.50 -6.47
C TYR A 153 -2.92 19.31 -7.98
N VAL A 154 -1.75 19.05 -8.60
CA VAL A 154 -1.64 18.54 -9.97
C VAL A 154 -1.32 17.03 -9.88
N PRO A 155 -2.37 16.18 -9.82
CA PRO A 155 -2.17 14.76 -9.55
C PRO A 155 -1.80 13.98 -10.81
N LYS A 156 -0.89 13.02 -10.65
CA LYS A 156 -0.56 11.99 -11.64
C LYS A 156 -0.55 10.62 -10.97
N ALA A 157 -1.12 9.62 -11.66
CA ALA A 157 -1.12 8.25 -11.17
C ALA A 157 0.21 7.56 -11.49
N ILE A 158 0.65 6.67 -10.59
CA ILE A 158 1.79 5.77 -10.80
C ILE A 158 1.43 4.38 -10.31
N ASN A 159 1.83 3.33 -11.06
CA ASN A 159 1.65 1.96 -10.61
C ASN A 159 2.47 1.67 -9.36
N GLU A 160 1.89 0.96 -8.36
CA GLU A 160 2.56 0.66 -7.09
C GLU A 160 3.89 -0.09 -7.27
N GLY A 161 3.92 -1.12 -8.12
CA GLY A 161 5.16 -1.88 -8.40
C GLY A 161 6.22 -1.02 -9.10
N LEU A 162 5.81 -0.12 -10.01
CA LEU A 162 6.71 0.83 -10.65
C LEU A 162 7.26 1.85 -9.65
N ALA A 163 6.42 2.30 -8.72
CA ALA A 163 6.87 3.19 -7.65
C ALA A 163 7.96 2.52 -6.79
N VAL A 164 7.83 1.22 -6.47
CA VAL A 164 8.92 0.49 -5.78
C VAL A 164 10.21 0.50 -6.60
N VAL A 165 10.14 0.31 -7.93
CA VAL A 165 11.34 0.42 -8.79
C VAL A 165 11.97 1.80 -8.69
N TYR A 166 11.18 2.87 -8.78
CA TYR A 166 11.70 4.24 -8.71
C TYR A 166 12.26 4.61 -7.32
N GLY A 167 11.66 4.07 -6.26
CA GLY A 167 12.14 4.31 -4.91
C GLY A 167 13.42 3.56 -4.55
N GLU A 168 13.70 2.42 -5.19
CA GLU A 168 14.67 1.46 -4.67
C GLU A 168 15.74 1.00 -5.68
N MET A 169 15.65 1.36 -6.98
CA MET A 169 16.52 0.77 -8.00
C MET A 169 17.30 1.79 -8.83
N GLU A 170 17.69 2.92 -8.24
CA GLU A 170 18.52 3.93 -8.90
C GLU A 170 19.85 3.34 -9.39
N GLU A 171 20.52 2.51 -8.56
CA GLU A 171 21.81 1.85 -8.85
C GLU A 171 21.76 0.93 -10.10
N THR A 172 20.57 0.41 -10.45
CA THR A 172 20.38 -0.42 -11.66
C THR A 172 19.77 0.39 -12.82
N ASN A 173 19.83 1.71 -12.74
CA ASN A 173 19.18 2.61 -13.68
C ASN A 173 17.70 2.27 -13.86
N TYR A 174 17.01 2.07 -12.73
CA TYR A 174 15.59 1.73 -12.64
C TYR A 174 15.21 0.50 -13.48
N SER A 175 16.08 -0.52 -13.44
CA SER A 175 15.85 -1.80 -14.14
C SER A 175 15.72 -2.91 -13.11
N GLY A 176 14.56 -3.56 -13.03
CA GLY A 176 14.27 -4.62 -12.09
C GLY A 176 12.79 -4.90 -11.88
N ILE A 177 12.48 -5.77 -10.94
CA ILE A 177 11.12 -6.13 -10.58
C ILE A 177 10.80 -5.53 -9.22
N GLY A 178 9.90 -4.55 -9.19
CA GLY A 178 9.32 -4.00 -7.96
C GLY A 178 8.06 -4.75 -7.55
N VAL A 179 7.99 -5.15 -6.28
CA VAL A 179 6.86 -5.87 -5.69
C VAL A 179 6.37 -5.11 -4.47
N SER A 180 5.11 -4.67 -4.47
CA SER A 180 4.42 -4.07 -3.33
C SER A 180 3.35 -5.01 -2.81
N CYS A 181 3.61 -5.67 -1.67
CA CYS A 181 2.65 -6.56 -1.01
C CYS A 181 1.94 -5.81 0.11
N GLY A 182 0.79 -5.23 -0.20
CA GLY A 182 -0.06 -4.49 0.73
C GLY A 182 -1.07 -5.36 1.47
N GLY A 183 -2.12 -4.72 2.01
CA GLY A 183 -3.26 -5.44 2.59
C GLY A 183 -4.15 -6.08 1.52
N GLY A 184 -4.54 -5.32 0.51
CA GLY A 184 -5.52 -5.75 -0.49
C GLY A 184 -4.95 -6.53 -1.68
N LEU A 185 -3.78 -6.13 -2.18
CA LEU A 185 -3.14 -6.69 -3.39
C LEU A 185 -1.63 -6.81 -3.21
N CYS A 186 -1.02 -7.73 -3.98
CA CYS A 186 0.40 -7.73 -4.27
C CYS A 186 0.61 -7.21 -5.68
N ASN A 187 1.13 -6.01 -5.80
CA ASN A 187 1.39 -5.33 -7.07
C ASN A 187 2.81 -5.60 -7.56
N VAL A 188 2.96 -5.90 -8.83
CA VAL A 188 4.24 -6.23 -9.46
C VAL A 188 4.44 -5.37 -10.70
N CYS A 189 5.66 -4.85 -10.88
CA CYS A 189 6.08 -4.22 -12.11
C CYS A 189 7.51 -4.64 -12.46
N LEU A 190 7.71 -5.12 -13.68
CA LEU A 190 9.04 -5.17 -14.30
C LEU A 190 9.24 -3.87 -15.06
N ALA A 191 10.28 -3.12 -14.71
CA ALA A 191 10.75 -1.99 -15.49
C ALA A 191 12.15 -2.24 -16.06
N TYR A 192 12.44 -1.63 -17.19
CA TYR A 192 13.75 -1.65 -17.80
C TYR A 192 14.12 -0.25 -18.29
N LEU A 193 15.21 0.31 -17.78
CA LEU A 193 15.65 1.67 -18.03
C LEU A 193 14.53 2.69 -17.76
N SER A 194 13.91 2.62 -16.60
CA SER A 194 12.78 3.43 -16.12
C SER A 194 11.45 3.19 -16.86
N VAL A 195 11.42 2.39 -17.92
CA VAL A 195 10.19 2.15 -18.69
C VAL A 195 9.49 0.90 -18.18
N PRO A 196 8.21 0.96 -17.78
CA PRO A 196 7.46 -0.22 -17.39
C PRO A 196 7.28 -1.16 -18.59
N VAL A 197 7.65 -2.42 -18.42
CA VAL A 197 7.55 -3.48 -19.43
C VAL A 197 6.26 -4.27 -19.25
N LEU A 198 5.95 -4.61 -18.00
CA LEU A 198 4.71 -5.27 -17.60
C LEU A 198 4.34 -4.88 -16.20
N SER A 199 3.05 -4.90 -15.89
CA SER A 199 2.54 -4.79 -14.52
C SER A 199 1.29 -5.64 -14.35
N PHE A 200 1.14 -6.20 -13.17
CA PHE A 200 -0.02 -6.98 -12.77
C PHE A 200 -0.14 -6.97 -11.24
N SER A 201 -1.28 -7.44 -10.72
CA SER A 201 -1.43 -7.70 -9.30
C SER A 201 -1.98 -9.10 -9.03
N VAL A 202 -1.76 -9.56 -7.80
CA VAL A 202 -2.28 -10.82 -7.27
C VAL A 202 -3.21 -10.50 -6.10
N PRO A 203 -4.46 -11.02 -6.08
CA PRO A 203 -5.44 -10.68 -5.06
C PRO A 203 -5.21 -11.38 -3.71
N LYS A 204 -4.22 -12.26 -3.60
CA LYS A 204 -3.78 -12.84 -2.33
C LYS A 204 -2.73 -11.95 -1.68
N ALA A 205 -3.14 -11.20 -0.65
CA ALA A 205 -2.29 -10.26 0.08
C ALA A 205 -2.58 -10.32 1.59
N GLY A 206 -2.26 -9.29 2.37
CA GLY A 206 -2.39 -9.31 3.82
C GLY A 206 -3.80 -9.61 4.33
N ASP A 207 -4.83 -8.99 3.73
CA ASP A 207 -6.23 -9.20 4.14
C ASP A 207 -6.72 -10.62 3.81
N PHE A 208 -6.24 -11.21 2.69
CA PHE A 208 -6.52 -12.61 2.37
C PHE A 208 -5.97 -13.54 3.43
N ILE A 209 -4.74 -13.32 3.89
CA ILE A 209 -4.10 -14.11 4.96
C ILE A 209 -4.90 -13.98 6.26
N ASP A 210 -5.23 -12.74 6.65
CA ASP A 210 -5.95 -12.47 7.91
C ASP A 210 -7.35 -13.09 7.94
N GLN A 211 -8.12 -12.92 6.87
CA GLN A 211 -9.47 -13.47 6.75
C GLN A 211 -9.47 -15.00 6.68
N SER A 212 -8.56 -15.57 5.89
CA SER A 212 -8.46 -17.02 5.77
C SER A 212 -8.01 -17.69 7.07
N ALA A 213 -7.05 -17.10 7.76
CA ALA A 213 -6.62 -17.60 9.07
C ALA A 213 -7.74 -17.46 10.13
N ALA A 214 -8.47 -16.35 10.12
CA ALA A 214 -9.62 -16.14 11.01
C ALA A 214 -10.71 -17.21 10.82
N GLN A 215 -11.05 -17.56 9.59
CA GLN A 215 -12.03 -18.61 9.28
C GLN A 215 -11.62 -19.98 9.81
N ILE A 216 -10.33 -20.33 9.76
CA ILE A 216 -9.84 -21.64 10.22
C ILE A 216 -9.66 -21.69 11.73
N THR A 217 -9.27 -20.57 12.35
CA THR A 217 -8.97 -20.53 13.79
C THR A 217 -10.19 -20.20 14.65
N GLY A 218 -11.20 -19.52 14.07
CA GLY A 218 -12.33 -18.96 14.78
C GLY A 218 -12.03 -17.65 15.51
N GLU A 219 -10.85 -17.07 15.28
CA GLU A 219 -10.43 -15.77 15.83
C GLU A 219 -10.94 -14.63 14.96
N LEU A 220 -10.95 -13.40 15.50
CA LEU A 220 -11.26 -12.21 14.73
C LEU A 220 -10.10 -11.87 13.78
N SER A 221 -10.39 -11.43 12.54
CA SER A 221 -9.36 -11.03 11.55
C SER A 221 -8.43 -9.94 12.09
N THR A 222 -8.95 -9.01 12.91
CA THR A 222 -8.15 -7.96 13.56
C THR A 222 -7.11 -8.57 14.52
N ARG A 223 -7.48 -9.60 15.28
CA ARG A 223 -6.57 -10.28 16.21
C ARG A 223 -5.50 -11.08 15.46
N ILE A 224 -5.88 -11.76 14.37
CA ILE A 224 -4.94 -12.43 13.47
C ILE A 224 -3.93 -11.42 12.91
N ARG A 225 -4.39 -10.25 12.46
CA ARG A 225 -3.52 -9.18 11.95
C ARG A 225 -2.52 -8.71 13.01
N ILE A 226 -2.97 -8.43 14.23
CA ILE A 226 -2.08 -8.02 15.33
C ILE A 226 -1.02 -9.10 15.60
N THR A 227 -1.40 -10.37 15.65
CA THR A 227 -0.46 -11.49 15.84
C THR A 227 0.55 -11.55 14.70
N LYS A 228 0.10 -11.40 13.45
CA LYS A 228 0.93 -11.39 12.25
C LYS A 228 1.96 -10.26 12.26
N GLU A 229 1.55 -9.06 12.66
CA GLU A 229 2.39 -7.86 12.64
C GLU A 229 3.37 -7.80 13.83
N SER A 230 3.03 -8.41 14.98
CA SER A 230 3.83 -8.30 16.20
C SER A 230 4.78 -9.47 16.45
N ASN A 231 4.35 -10.71 16.19
CA ASN A 231 5.05 -11.91 16.70
C ASN A 231 5.15 -13.07 15.71
N PHE A 232 4.86 -12.84 14.42
CA PHE A 232 4.89 -13.92 13.44
C PHE A 232 6.22 -13.94 12.67
N HIS A 233 6.78 -15.16 12.51
CA HIS A 233 8.01 -15.42 11.76
C HIS A 233 7.81 -16.61 10.81
N ILE A 234 8.24 -16.48 9.57
CA ILE A 234 8.17 -17.56 8.57
C ILE A 234 9.43 -18.42 8.70
N ASN A 235 9.46 -19.29 9.68
CA ASN A 235 10.63 -20.13 9.98
C ASN A 235 10.32 -21.63 9.96
N GLY A 236 9.08 -22.03 9.70
CA GLY A 236 8.62 -23.42 9.73
C GLY A 236 8.43 -24.03 11.12
N HIS A 237 8.68 -23.26 12.19
CA HIS A 237 8.48 -23.67 13.59
C HIS A 237 7.44 -22.78 14.23
N TYR A 238 6.27 -23.32 14.48
CA TYR A 238 5.11 -22.57 14.96
C TYR A 238 4.66 -23.08 16.33
N SER A 239 4.48 -22.17 17.29
CA SER A 239 4.18 -22.51 18.69
C SER A 239 2.70 -22.83 18.92
N ASP A 240 1.83 -22.30 18.10
CA ASP A 240 0.38 -22.43 18.26
C ASP A 240 -0.35 -22.55 16.90
N LYS A 241 -1.66 -22.84 16.96
CA LYS A 241 -2.50 -23.05 15.79
C LYS A 241 -2.57 -21.81 14.88
N VAL A 242 -2.62 -20.61 15.45
CA VAL A 242 -2.70 -19.36 14.67
C VAL A 242 -1.45 -19.19 13.81
N GLN A 243 -0.26 -19.35 14.39
CA GLN A 243 1.00 -19.27 13.67
C GLN A 243 1.15 -20.36 12.60
N GLN A 244 0.69 -21.60 12.88
CA GLN A 244 0.66 -22.67 11.87
C GLN A 244 -0.20 -22.31 10.68
N VAL A 245 -1.40 -21.79 10.92
CA VAL A 245 -2.33 -21.39 9.86
C VAL A 245 -1.81 -20.19 9.09
N LEU A 246 -1.23 -19.20 9.77
CA LEU A 246 -0.54 -18.07 9.11
C LEU A 246 0.57 -18.57 8.17
N GLY A 247 1.40 -19.51 8.62
CA GLY A 247 2.47 -20.10 7.79
C GLY A 247 1.95 -20.72 6.51
N VAL A 248 0.82 -21.45 6.58
CA VAL A 248 0.18 -22.05 5.39
C VAL A 248 -0.28 -20.98 4.39
N TYR A 249 -0.94 -19.91 4.86
CA TYR A 249 -1.45 -18.87 3.97
C TYR A 249 -0.36 -17.95 3.43
N TYR A 250 0.73 -17.73 4.17
CA TYR A 250 1.92 -17.07 3.62
C TYR A 250 2.56 -17.88 2.49
N ASP A 251 2.68 -19.20 2.67
CA ASP A 251 3.18 -20.09 1.61
C ASP A 251 2.29 -20.05 0.37
N ASP A 252 0.97 -20.09 0.54
CA ASP A 252 0.00 -20.00 -0.56
C ASP A 252 0.10 -18.65 -1.29
N MET A 253 0.19 -17.54 -0.55
CA MET A 253 0.37 -16.21 -1.10
C MET A 253 1.68 -16.09 -1.89
N ILE A 254 2.81 -16.53 -1.33
CA ILE A 254 4.12 -16.46 -1.99
C ILE A 254 4.13 -17.33 -3.26
N LYS A 255 3.56 -18.53 -3.22
CA LYS A 255 3.42 -19.39 -4.40
C LYS A 255 2.60 -18.70 -5.49
N SER A 256 1.45 -18.13 -5.14
CA SER A 256 0.60 -17.42 -6.09
C SER A 256 1.31 -16.21 -6.71
N LEU A 257 2.14 -15.50 -5.93
CA LEU A 257 2.93 -14.38 -6.43
C LEU A 257 4.00 -14.85 -7.43
N VAL A 258 4.74 -15.93 -7.13
CA VAL A 258 5.75 -16.49 -8.03
C VAL A 258 5.10 -17.10 -9.29
N GLU A 259 3.96 -17.77 -9.17
CA GLU A 259 3.19 -18.28 -10.30
C GLU A 259 2.68 -17.15 -11.20
N GLY A 260 2.17 -16.06 -10.61
CA GLY A 260 1.76 -14.86 -11.34
C GLY A 260 2.92 -14.22 -12.12
N LEU A 261 4.09 -14.13 -11.49
CA LEU A 261 5.32 -13.67 -12.14
C LEU A 261 5.70 -14.56 -13.35
N ASN A 262 5.77 -15.87 -13.15
CA ASN A 262 6.10 -16.82 -14.20
C ASN A 262 5.11 -16.74 -15.37
N HIS A 263 3.81 -16.77 -15.06
CA HIS A 263 2.76 -16.73 -16.06
C HIS A 263 2.81 -15.44 -16.89
N THR A 264 2.92 -14.28 -16.22
CA THR A 264 2.90 -12.99 -16.90
C THR A 264 4.14 -12.79 -17.75
N LEU A 265 5.32 -13.15 -17.24
CA LEU A 265 6.57 -13.06 -18.00
C LEU A 265 6.56 -13.98 -19.23
N ALA A 266 6.09 -15.22 -19.10
CA ALA A 266 6.02 -16.18 -20.21
C ALA A 266 5.04 -15.74 -21.33
N ASN A 267 4.00 -14.96 -20.97
CA ASN A 267 2.98 -14.49 -21.92
C ASN A 267 3.22 -13.07 -22.46
N THR A 268 4.28 -12.39 -22.04
CA THR A 268 4.60 -11.02 -22.49
C THR A 268 5.26 -11.06 -23.87
N ARG A 269 4.54 -10.57 -24.90
CA ARG A 269 4.97 -10.66 -26.32
C ARG A 269 6.14 -9.75 -26.69
N ASN A 270 6.27 -8.58 -26.06
CA ASN A 270 7.24 -7.54 -26.40
C ASN A 270 8.30 -7.38 -25.30
N MET A 271 8.84 -8.49 -24.80
CA MET A 271 9.88 -8.43 -23.78
C MET A 271 11.16 -7.81 -24.37
N PRO A 272 11.70 -6.73 -23.77
CA PRO A 272 12.98 -6.19 -24.20
C PRO A 272 14.10 -7.21 -23.95
N ARG A 273 15.17 -7.13 -24.74
CA ARG A 273 16.36 -7.96 -24.51
C ARG A 273 17.11 -7.44 -23.29
N ILE A 274 16.81 -8.01 -22.13
CA ILE A 274 17.48 -7.70 -20.87
C ILE A 274 18.80 -8.46 -20.81
N ALA A 275 19.92 -7.74 -21.02
CA ALA A 275 21.22 -8.36 -21.17
C ALA A 275 21.90 -8.75 -19.85
N LYS A 276 21.48 -8.14 -18.74
CA LYS A 276 22.06 -8.38 -17.41
C LYS A 276 20.98 -8.89 -16.45
N PRO A 277 21.33 -9.76 -15.48
CA PRO A 277 20.40 -10.11 -14.41
C PRO A 277 19.88 -8.89 -13.67
N VAL A 278 18.59 -8.88 -13.33
CA VAL A 278 17.91 -7.77 -12.66
C VAL A 278 17.52 -8.14 -11.22
N PRO A 279 17.47 -7.19 -10.28
CA PRO A 279 17.02 -7.46 -8.93
C PRO A 279 15.49 -7.58 -8.83
N ILE A 280 15.03 -8.29 -7.79
CA ILE A 280 13.66 -8.20 -7.27
C ILE A 280 13.71 -7.46 -5.95
N VAL A 281 12.88 -6.44 -5.78
CA VAL A 281 12.73 -5.71 -4.52
C VAL A 281 11.33 -5.94 -3.96
N LEU A 282 11.27 -6.44 -2.73
CA LEU A 282 10.05 -6.73 -1.98
C LEU A 282 9.72 -5.57 -1.03
N SER A 283 8.50 -5.06 -1.10
CA SER A 283 7.99 -3.94 -0.33
C SER A 283 6.56 -4.20 0.17
N GLY A 284 6.08 -3.35 1.06
CA GLY A 284 4.74 -3.43 1.66
C GLY A 284 4.72 -4.14 3.02
N GLY A 285 3.66 -3.90 3.80
CA GLY A 285 3.56 -4.43 5.16
C GLY A 285 3.51 -5.96 5.24
N THR A 286 2.98 -6.62 4.22
CA THR A 286 2.82 -8.08 4.20
C THR A 286 4.14 -8.83 4.06
N VAL A 287 5.21 -8.20 3.56
CA VAL A 287 6.53 -8.84 3.47
C VAL A 287 7.38 -8.70 4.73
N MET A 288 6.90 -7.95 5.74
CA MET A 288 7.65 -7.63 6.96
C MET A 288 8.00 -8.81 7.87
N PRO A 289 7.19 -9.88 8.00
CA PRO A 289 7.57 -11.02 8.84
C PRO A 289 8.91 -11.60 8.44
N SER A 290 9.79 -11.78 9.43
CA SER A 290 11.11 -12.35 9.18
C SER A 290 11.00 -13.75 8.55
N GLY A 291 11.90 -14.06 7.61
CA GLY A 291 11.86 -15.28 6.82
C GLY A 291 11.02 -15.18 5.53
N PHE A 292 10.31 -14.05 5.31
CA PHE A 292 9.55 -13.87 4.07
C PHE A 292 10.44 -13.89 2.83
N ARG A 293 11.51 -13.10 2.81
CA ARG A 293 12.45 -13.05 1.70
C ARG A 293 13.05 -14.42 1.40
N GLU A 294 13.56 -15.10 2.41
CA GLU A 294 14.19 -16.42 2.28
C GLU A 294 13.19 -17.45 1.73
N ARG A 295 11.94 -17.37 2.18
CA ARG A 295 10.89 -18.26 1.67
C ARG A 295 10.52 -17.95 0.23
N PHE A 296 10.44 -16.68 -0.13
CA PHE A 296 10.21 -16.22 -1.51
C PHE A 296 11.34 -16.68 -2.42
N GLU A 297 12.61 -16.47 -2.04
CA GLU A 297 13.79 -16.91 -2.80
C GLU A 297 13.79 -18.43 -3.02
N LYS A 298 13.43 -19.20 -2.01
CA LYS A 298 13.32 -20.66 -2.12
C LYS A 298 12.27 -21.08 -3.15
N ILE A 299 11.07 -20.55 -3.06
CA ILE A 299 9.97 -20.86 -3.99
C ILE A 299 10.31 -20.41 -5.42
N LEU A 300 10.94 -19.22 -5.56
CA LEU A 300 11.38 -18.72 -6.85
C LEU A 300 12.44 -19.65 -7.48
N ALA A 301 13.42 -20.12 -6.70
CA ALA A 301 14.47 -21.03 -7.17
C ALA A 301 13.94 -22.42 -7.57
N GLU A 302 12.85 -22.87 -6.93
CA GLU A 302 12.15 -24.11 -7.28
C GLU A 302 11.31 -23.97 -8.57
N SER A 303 11.09 -22.74 -9.04
CA SER A 303 10.31 -22.44 -10.26
C SER A 303 11.21 -22.30 -11.50
N SER A 304 10.62 -22.53 -12.69
CA SER A 304 11.31 -22.28 -13.98
C SER A 304 11.19 -20.80 -14.35
N PHE A 305 11.86 -19.91 -13.59
CA PHE A 305 11.76 -18.46 -13.80
C PHE A 305 12.42 -18.02 -15.10
N PRO A 306 11.72 -17.33 -16.02
CA PRO A 306 12.21 -17.11 -17.39
C PRO A 306 13.21 -15.95 -17.51
N LEU A 307 13.50 -15.22 -16.45
CA LEU A 307 14.40 -14.07 -16.42
C LEU A 307 15.55 -14.29 -15.45
N ALA A 308 16.76 -13.91 -15.85
CA ALA A 308 17.92 -13.97 -14.97
C ALA A 308 17.79 -12.91 -13.86
N ILE A 309 17.83 -13.37 -12.60
CA ILE A 309 17.71 -12.51 -11.40
C ILE A 309 19.07 -12.38 -10.73
N SER A 310 19.46 -11.14 -10.39
CA SER A 310 20.71 -10.87 -9.66
C SER A 310 20.58 -11.13 -8.16
N GLY A 311 19.38 -11.11 -7.63
CA GLY A 311 19.05 -11.39 -6.23
C GLY A 311 17.69 -10.83 -5.85
N VAL A 312 17.21 -11.24 -4.67
CA VAL A 312 15.98 -10.73 -4.05
C VAL A 312 16.38 -9.95 -2.79
N ARG A 313 15.86 -8.75 -2.62
CA ARG A 313 16.07 -7.96 -1.41
C ARG A 313 14.79 -7.29 -0.93
N MET A 314 14.78 -6.93 0.33
CA MET A 314 13.76 -6.05 0.89
C MET A 314 14.03 -4.61 0.44
N ALA A 315 12.98 -3.81 0.33
CA ALA A 315 13.10 -2.36 0.24
C ALA A 315 13.81 -1.81 1.48
N SER A 316 14.46 -0.65 1.35
CA SER A 316 15.15 0.02 2.46
C SER A 316 14.22 0.27 3.66
N ASP A 317 13.00 0.68 3.37
CA ASP A 317 11.86 0.71 4.28
C ASP A 317 10.62 0.22 3.52
N PRO A 318 10.15 -1.02 3.77
CA PRO A 318 9.03 -1.60 3.06
C PRO A 318 7.71 -0.83 3.19
N LEU A 319 7.52 -0.07 4.26
CA LEU A 319 6.28 0.68 4.51
C LEU A 319 6.21 2.02 3.77
N THR A 320 7.34 2.54 3.31
CA THR A 320 7.43 3.87 2.69
C THR A 320 7.93 3.84 1.25
N ALA A 321 8.43 2.70 0.76
CA ALA A 321 9.08 2.57 -0.54
C ALA A 321 8.17 3.00 -1.71
N THR A 322 6.89 2.67 -1.70
CA THR A 322 5.92 3.09 -2.73
C THR A 322 5.73 4.60 -2.72
N ALA A 323 5.52 5.22 -1.55
CA ALA A 323 5.40 6.68 -1.43
C ALA A 323 6.69 7.40 -1.84
N LYS A 324 7.86 6.86 -1.47
CA LYS A 324 9.17 7.35 -1.91
C LYS A 324 9.29 7.35 -3.43
N GLY A 325 8.94 6.23 -4.07
CA GLY A 325 9.02 6.11 -5.53
C GLY A 325 8.05 7.04 -6.25
N ALA A 326 6.84 7.22 -5.72
CA ALA A 326 5.90 8.22 -6.22
C ALA A 326 6.48 9.65 -6.11
N LEU A 327 7.16 9.98 -5.01
CA LEU A 327 7.85 11.25 -4.84
C LEU A 327 9.01 11.41 -5.84
N VAL A 328 9.83 10.37 -6.03
CA VAL A 328 10.92 10.38 -7.04
C VAL A 328 10.37 10.68 -8.43
N ALA A 329 9.25 10.04 -8.82
CA ALA A 329 8.58 10.33 -10.08
C ALA A 329 8.11 11.78 -10.16
N ALA A 330 7.53 12.34 -9.09
CA ALA A 330 7.06 13.71 -9.04
C ALA A 330 8.21 14.73 -9.16
N LEU A 331 9.35 14.45 -8.54
CA LEU A 331 10.57 15.30 -8.58
C LEU A 331 11.27 15.25 -9.93
N ALA A 332 11.19 14.11 -10.66
CA ALA A 332 11.81 13.96 -11.97
C ALA A 332 11.10 14.78 -13.06
N GLU A 333 9.84 15.19 -12.83
CA GLU A 333 9.04 15.98 -13.79
C GLU A 333 8.83 17.45 -13.34
N ALA A 334 9.36 17.83 -12.15
CA ALA A 334 9.29 19.19 -11.64
C ALA A 334 10.45 20.03 -12.18
#